data_305159fb2143f1bc496cf46e2091deaf
#
_entry.id   305159fb2143f1bc496cf46e2091deaf
#
_cell.length_a   1.000
_cell.length_b   1.000
_cell.length_c   1.000
_cell.angle_alpha   90.00
_cell.angle_beta   90.00
_cell.angle_gamma   90.00
#
_symmetry.space_group_name_H-M   'P 1'
#
loop_
_entity.id
_entity.type
_entity.pdbx_description
1 polymer ?
#
loop_
_entity_poly.entity_id
_entity_poly.type
_entity_poly.pdbx_seq_one_letter_code
_entity_poly.pdbx_strand_id
1 'polypeptide(L)'
;VNLAAHTDQENRYFEISNKEELMWIPKSIKDRRNDVHSPVPTEAISNEEFYPPAQTEDQKKVEYLLNEMAEKKARKLGINRRQFLRTTCGMATAFVAMNQVFGHFFDVVEAETWETAAYDERWPKNQFIMDVQTHHVRDGIVLPFRAFDFVRDLGVQLSNDKDSYGFKNFVKEIFLDSDTSMCVISGVPGKEEGPASVLPTKLMAQSRDWINQVAGSTRVLAQSNCAPNHYATQQQLFDRMEFEAKTYKHSSWKLYPHTTPPGSTGQPWWLDDEKLVYPYYDQARKLGIKVISVHKGFPATGQHEAHSHPRDVKKASLDNPDLTFVIYHSAFKSNLTTTGAHTKLNSPIGADGAFEWTTDFCRDRKQNPKMTNVYAEIGSSFGLAATMQPALAAHLLGQLKDAFGADHIIWGTDSLWWGSPQWQIEAFRRFQIPEEMQKKFGYKPLTPRDKDLVLGLNAARVYKLDVKEKRNAIPADYMSRIKAAYKETDGQRSNAFYGWVRNG
;
A
#
# COMPACT_ATOMS: atom_id res chain seq x y z
N VAL A 1 3.65 5.61 -29.87
CA VAL A 1 4.31 4.42 -30.40
C VAL A 1 4.26 3.36 -29.32
N ASN A 2 3.40 2.38 -29.45
CA ASN A 2 3.30 1.04 -28.84
C ASN A 2 1.87 0.64 -28.44
N LEU A 3 0.89 1.01 -29.23
CA LEU A 3 -0.44 0.36 -29.21
C LEU A 3 -0.36 -1.08 -29.76
N ALA A 4 0.61 -1.37 -30.64
CA ALA A 4 0.75 -2.68 -31.28
C ALA A 4 1.28 -3.78 -30.32
N ALA A 5 2.18 -3.45 -29.39
CA ALA A 5 2.72 -4.45 -28.45
C ALA A 5 1.69 -4.86 -27.39
N HIS A 6 0.79 -3.95 -26.99
CA HIS A 6 -0.33 -4.25 -26.08
C HIS A 6 -1.37 -5.16 -26.74
N THR A 7 -1.68 -4.91 -28.03
CA THR A 7 -2.63 -5.73 -28.78
C THR A 7 -2.12 -7.15 -29.00
N ASP A 8 -0.81 -7.36 -29.18
CA ASP A 8 -0.24 -8.69 -29.40
C ASP A 8 -0.22 -9.55 -28.11
N GLN A 9 0.07 -8.91 -26.96
CA GLN A 9 0.04 -9.60 -25.68
C GLN A 9 -1.42 -9.90 -25.25
N GLU A 10 -2.33 -8.95 -25.46
CA GLU A 10 -3.76 -9.13 -25.24
C GLU A 10 -4.36 -10.20 -26.15
N ASN A 11 -3.94 -10.28 -27.41
CA ASN A 11 -4.38 -11.31 -28.35
C ASN A 11 -3.88 -12.69 -27.98
N ARG A 12 -2.65 -12.84 -27.46
CA ARG A 12 -2.15 -14.11 -26.93
C ARG A 12 -2.94 -14.59 -25.71
N TYR A 13 -3.30 -13.68 -24.77
CA TYR A 13 -4.19 -14.02 -23.66
C TYR A 13 -5.57 -14.45 -24.14
N PHE A 14 -6.08 -13.81 -25.17
CA PHE A 14 -7.38 -14.15 -25.75
C PHE A 14 -7.34 -15.51 -26.45
N GLU A 15 -6.25 -15.86 -27.13
CA GLU A 15 -6.05 -17.16 -27.75
C GLU A 15 -5.86 -18.29 -26.72
N ILE A 16 -5.12 -18.05 -25.66
CA ILE A 16 -4.91 -19.02 -24.56
C ILE A 16 -6.22 -19.21 -23.79
N SER A 17 -6.96 -18.16 -23.52
CA SER A 17 -8.21 -18.22 -22.76
C SER A 17 -9.37 -18.89 -23.49
N ASN A 18 -9.27 -19.07 -24.80
CA ASN A 18 -10.25 -19.83 -25.60
C ASN A 18 -9.94 -21.33 -25.68
N LYS A 19 -8.78 -21.77 -25.19
CA LYS A 19 -8.38 -23.18 -25.27
C LYS A 19 -8.50 -23.98 -23.98
N GLU A 20 -8.43 -23.28 -22.81
CA GLU A 20 -8.62 -23.88 -21.47
C GLU A 20 -9.24 -22.85 -20.55
N GLU A 21 -10.13 -23.25 -19.63
CA GLU A 21 -10.61 -22.38 -18.55
C GLU A 21 -9.45 -22.11 -17.59
N LEU A 22 -8.72 -21.03 -17.82
CA LEU A 22 -7.66 -20.62 -16.92
C LEU A 22 -8.23 -20.27 -15.55
N MET A 23 -7.66 -20.85 -14.51
CA MET A 23 -8.07 -20.61 -13.13
C MET A 23 -7.82 -19.14 -12.71
N TRP A 24 -6.79 -18.50 -13.27
CA TRP A 24 -6.44 -17.09 -13.00
C TRP A 24 -6.26 -16.32 -14.30
N ILE A 25 -6.73 -15.10 -14.32
CA ILE A 25 -6.64 -14.21 -15.48
C ILE A 25 -6.24 -12.80 -15.04
N PRO A 26 -5.64 -11.98 -15.92
CA PRO A 26 -5.46 -10.55 -15.64
C PRO A 26 -6.78 -9.89 -15.28
N LYS A 27 -6.76 -9.06 -14.23
CA LYS A 27 -7.94 -8.29 -13.81
C LYS A 27 -8.55 -7.48 -14.96
N SER A 28 -7.71 -6.87 -15.79
CA SER A 28 -8.14 -6.09 -16.96
C SER A 28 -8.95 -6.90 -17.97
N ILE A 29 -8.68 -8.19 -18.10
CA ILE A 29 -9.46 -9.09 -18.97
C ILE A 29 -10.81 -9.42 -18.33
N LYS A 30 -10.84 -9.76 -17.03
CA LYS A 30 -12.09 -10.02 -16.31
C LYS A 30 -13.02 -8.80 -16.34
N ASP A 31 -12.46 -7.62 -16.05
CA ASP A 31 -13.21 -6.35 -16.09
C ASP A 31 -13.86 -6.10 -17.45
N ARG A 32 -13.15 -6.40 -18.55
CA ARG A 32 -13.70 -6.24 -19.91
C ARG A 32 -14.79 -7.25 -20.25
N ARG A 33 -14.58 -8.52 -19.84
CA ARG A 33 -15.56 -9.60 -20.09
C ARG A 33 -16.86 -9.38 -19.35
N ASN A 34 -16.77 -9.00 -18.08
CA ASN A 34 -17.91 -8.86 -17.19
C ASN A 34 -18.46 -7.43 -17.14
N ASP A 35 -17.88 -6.51 -17.92
CA ASP A 35 -18.17 -5.07 -17.90
C ASP A 35 -18.12 -4.47 -16.47
N VAL A 36 -17.19 -4.96 -15.65
CA VAL A 36 -16.95 -4.47 -14.30
C VAL A 36 -15.95 -3.34 -14.34
N HIS A 37 -16.31 -2.21 -13.77
CA HIS A 37 -15.46 -1.01 -13.72
C HIS A 37 -15.46 -0.37 -12.35
N SER A 38 -15.50 -1.19 -11.30
CA SER A 38 -15.56 -0.71 -9.92
C SER A 38 -14.40 0.23 -9.59
N PRO A 39 -14.66 1.38 -8.95
CA PRO A 39 -13.63 2.28 -8.46
C PRO A 39 -12.89 1.75 -7.22
N VAL A 40 -13.47 0.77 -6.53
CA VAL A 40 -12.91 0.09 -5.36
C VAL A 40 -12.79 -1.41 -5.70
N PRO A 41 -11.70 -2.10 -5.32
CA PRO A 41 -11.60 -3.54 -5.54
C PRO A 41 -12.78 -4.31 -4.94
N THR A 42 -13.42 -5.16 -5.72
CA THR A 42 -14.52 -6.05 -5.29
C THR A 42 -14.05 -7.50 -5.10
N GLU A 43 -12.77 -7.74 -5.30
CA GLU A 43 -12.11 -9.04 -5.11
C GLU A 43 -10.62 -8.84 -4.77
N ALA A 44 -9.96 -9.89 -4.30
CA ALA A 44 -8.53 -9.86 -4.06
C ALA A 44 -7.77 -9.86 -5.39
N ILE A 45 -7.00 -8.81 -5.62
CA ILE A 45 -6.17 -8.65 -6.81
C ILE A 45 -4.74 -8.97 -6.42
N SER A 46 -4.17 -10.00 -7.02
CA SER A 46 -2.79 -10.40 -6.76
C SER A 46 -1.81 -9.55 -7.55
N ASN A 47 -0.78 -9.08 -6.85
CA ASN A 47 0.42 -8.48 -7.43
C ASN A 47 1.54 -9.50 -7.70
N GLU A 48 1.20 -10.80 -7.73
CA GLU A 48 2.09 -11.95 -7.86
C GLU A 48 2.76 -12.43 -6.54
N GLU A 49 2.53 -11.81 -5.42
CA GLU A 49 3.01 -12.30 -4.12
C GLU A 49 2.13 -13.40 -3.52
N PHE A 50 0.92 -13.58 -4.04
CA PHE A 50 -0.05 -14.57 -3.56
C PHE A 50 -0.97 -15.05 -4.66
N TYR A 51 -1.54 -16.25 -4.51
CA TYR A 51 -2.57 -16.77 -5.41
C TYR A 51 -3.89 -16.04 -5.15
N PRO A 52 -4.50 -15.39 -6.16
CA PRO A 52 -5.77 -14.71 -5.94
C PRO A 52 -6.85 -15.73 -5.57
N PRO A 53 -7.50 -15.56 -4.40
CA PRO A 53 -8.60 -16.42 -3.99
C PRO A 53 -9.84 -16.15 -4.84
N ALA A 54 -10.81 -17.08 -4.78
CA ALA A 54 -12.12 -16.85 -5.38
C ALA A 54 -12.81 -15.65 -4.68
N GLN A 55 -13.55 -14.90 -5.46
CA GLN A 55 -14.43 -13.86 -4.93
C GLN A 55 -15.47 -14.50 -4.01
N THR A 56 -15.67 -13.92 -2.83
CA THR A 56 -16.67 -14.38 -1.87
C THR A 56 -18.09 -14.03 -2.35
N GLU A 57 -19.11 -14.69 -1.83
CA GLU A 57 -20.52 -14.35 -2.16
C GLU A 57 -20.87 -12.92 -1.76
N ASP A 58 -20.35 -12.41 -0.64
CA ASP A 58 -20.53 -11.01 -0.24
C ASP A 58 -19.87 -10.05 -1.23
N GLN A 59 -18.67 -10.35 -1.70
CA GLN A 59 -18.00 -9.55 -2.71
C GLN A 59 -18.73 -9.54 -4.05
N LYS A 60 -19.25 -10.69 -4.50
CA LYS A 60 -20.10 -10.77 -5.69
C LYS A 60 -21.38 -9.94 -5.52
N LYS A 61 -21.97 -9.95 -4.33
CA LYS A 61 -23.14 -9.15 -4.01
C LYS A 61 -22.84 -7.65 -4.03
N VAL A 62 -21.70 -7.22 -3.49
CA VAL A 62 -21.25 -5.82 -3.60
C VAL A 62 -21.13 -5.41 -5.06
N GLU A 63 -20.47 -6.23 -5.88
CA GLU A 63 -20.28 -5.95 -7.31
C GLU A 63 -21.60 -5.84 -8.06
N TYR A 64 -22.51 -6.77 -7.81
CA TYR A 64 -23.84 -6.75 -8.39
C TYR A 64 -24.61 -5.48 -8.01
N LEU A 65 -24.68 -5.15 -6.71
CA LEU A 65 -25.37 -3.96 -6.22
C LEU A 65 -24.76 -2.67 -6.77
N LEU A 66 -23.44 -2.58 -6.79
CA LEU A 66 -22.73 -1.44 -7.37
C LEU A 66 -23.12 -1.23 -8.83
N ASN A 67 -23.10 -2.30 -9.64
CA ASN A 67 -23.44 -2.22 -11.06
C ASN A 67 -24.89 -1.78 -11.27
N GLU A 68 -25.85 -2.33 -10.50
CA GLU A 68 -27.25 -1.92 -10.55
C GLU A 68 -27.47 -0.45 -10.18
N MET A 69 -26.85 -0.02 -9.06
CA MET A 69 -26.96 1.36 -8.59
C MET A 69 -26.31 2.34 -9.57
N ALA A 70 -25.12 2.01 -10.07
CA ALA A 70 -24.39 2.82 -11.04
C ALA A 70 -25.16 2.98 -12.35
N GLU A 71 -25.79 1.92 -12.86
CA GLU A 71 -26.61 1.98 -14.06
C GLU A 71 -27.81 2.93 -13.89
N LYS A 72 -28.53 2.83 -12.78
CA LYS A 72 -29.68 3.71 -12.48
C LYS A 72 -29.26 5.17 -12.36
N LYS A 73 -28.13 5.46 -11.70
CA LYS A 73 -27.62 6.81 -11.45
C LYS A 73 -27.03 7.42 -12.71
N ALA A 74 -26.27 6.66 -13.48
CA ALA A 74 -25.71 7.09 -14.76
C ALA A 74 -26.79 7.55 -15.75
N ARG A 75 -27.90 6.79 -15.87
CA ARG A 75 -29.06 7.17 -16.69
C ARG A 75 -29.67 8.51 -16.28
N LYS A 76 -29.80 8.75 -14.97
CA LYS A 76 -30.34 10.03 -14.45
C LYS A 76 -29.41 11.22 -14.78
N LEU A 77 -28.11 10.99 -14.84
CA LEU A 77 -27.10 12.01 -15.17
C LEU A 77 -26.82 12.14 -16.67
N GLY A 78 -27.45 11.32 -17.51
CA GLY A 78 -27.28 11.33 -18.96
C GLY A 78 -25.89 10.86 -19.44
N ILE A 79 -25.18 10.06 -18.61
CA ILE A 79 -23.89 9.47 -18.92
C ILE A 79 -23.95 7.96 -18.90
N ASN A 80 -22.93 7.28 -19.43
CA ASN A 80 -22.87 5.83 -19.32
C ASN A 80 -22.30 5.37 -17.96
N ARG A 81 -22.56 4.11 -17.60
CA ARG A 81 -22.14 3.52 -16.32
C ARG A 81 -20.63 3.61 -16.12
N ARG A 82 -19.81 3.37 -17.16
CA ARG A 82 -18.36 3.43 -17.05
C ARG A 82 -17.86 4.85 -16.72
N GLN A 83 -18.47 5.86 -17.34
CA GLN A 83 -18.18 7.26 -17.01
C GLN A 83 -18.60 7.58 -15.57
N PHE A 84 -19.79 7.14 -15.15
CA PHE A 84 -20.26 7.34 -13.80
C PHE A 84 -19.31 6.75 -12.75
N LEU A 85 -18.87 5.50 -12.92
CA LEU A 85 -17.97 4.82 -11.97
C LEU A 85 -16.56 5.45 -11.89
N ARG A 86 -16.21 6.36 -12.81
CA ARG A 86 -14.95 7.14 -12.74
C ARG A 86 -15.10 8.44 -11.95
N THR A 87 -16.30 8.79 -11.51
CA THR A 87 -16.58 10.02 -10.75
C THR A 87 -16.53 9.78 -9.24
N THR A 88 -16.47 10.87 -8.49
CA THR A 88 -16.64 10.84 -7.02
C THR A 88 -17.99 10.26 -6.60
N CYS A 89 -19.05 10.49 -7.39
CA CYS A 89 -20.37 9.89 -7.18
C CYS A 89 -20.34 8.36 -7.36
N GLY A 90 -19.58 7.86 -8.35
CA GLY A 90 -19.36 6.42 -8.53
C GLY A 90 -18.59 5.80 -7.36
N MET A 91 -17.58 6.49 -6.86
CA MET A 91 -16.83 6.10 -5.67
C MET A 91 -17.75 6.04 -4.43
N ALA A 92 -18.55 7.06 -4.19
CA ALA A 92 -19.53 7.07 -3.08
C ALA A 92 -20.53 5.91 -3.22
N THR A 93 -21.01 5.63 -4.44
CA THR A 93 -21.92 4.51 -4.72
C THR A 93 -21.29 3.16 -4.37
N ALA A 94 -20.00 2.97 -4.60
CA ALA A 94 -19.32 1.74 -4.20
C ALA A 94 -19.35 1.54 -2.68
N PHE A 95 -19.11 2.58 -1.89
CA PHE A 95 -19.20 2.47 -0.42
C PHE A 95 -20.62 2.28 0.09
N VAL A 96 -21.63 2.83 -0.59
CA VAL A 96 -23.05 2.49 -0.28
C VAL A 96 -23.32 1.02 -0.53
N ALA A 97 -22.87 0.47 -1.65
CA ALA A 97 -23.02 -0.96 -1.94
C ALA A 97 -22.29 -1.84 -0.91
N MET A 98 -21.08 -1.46 -0.51
CA MET A 98 -20.33 -2.15 0.55
C MET A 98 -21.07 -2.12 1.90
N ASN A 99 -21.61 -0.96 2.29
CA ASN A 99 -22.39 -0.85 3.53
C ASN A 99 -23.65 -1.72 3.53
N GLN A 100 -24.31 -1.89 2.39
CA GLN A 100 -25.49 -2.76 2.28
C GLN A 100 -25.17 -4.24 2.49
N VAL A 101 -23.95 -4.65 2.23
CA VAL A 101 -23.54 -6.06 2.34
C VAL A 101 -22.82 -6.33 3.66
N PHE A 102 -21.85 -5.49 4.02
CA PHE A 102 -20.98 -5.74 5.16
C PHE A 102 -21.43 -5.05 6.46
N GLY A 103 -22.36 -4.08 6.38
CA GLY A 103 -22.73 -3.21 7.48
C GLY A 103 -22.11 -1.81 7.38
N HIS A 104 -22.44 -0.93 8.31
CA HIS A 104 -22.09 0.50 8.27
C HIS A 104 -20.64 0.77 8.69
N PHE A 105 -19.68 0.34 7.85
CA PHE A 105 -18.26 0.61 8.05
C PHE A 105 -17.76 1.90 7.38
N PHE A 106 -18.54 2.47 6.46
CA PHE A 106 -18.14 3.65 5.71
C PHE A 106 -19.16 4.77 5.89
N ASP A 107 -18.68 5.94 6.27
CA ASP A 107 -19.47 7.14 6.35
C ASP A 107 -19.71 7.69 4.93
N VAL A 108 -20.91 7.50 4.43
CA VAL A 108 -21.36 7.95 3.12
C VAL A 108 -22.82 8.31 3.17
N VAL A 109 -23.19 9.47 2.59
CA VAL A 109 -24.58 9.90 2.48
C VAL A 109 -25.08 9.71 1.05
N GLU A 110 -26.36 9.46 0.90
CA GLU A 110 -26.97 9.17 -0.40
C GLU A 110 -26.77 10.31 -1.41
N ALA A 111 -26.77 11.58 -0.97
CA ALA A 111 -26.54 12.74 -1.82
C ALA A 111 -25.18 12.67 -2.55
N GLU A 112 -24.12 12.15 -1.92
CA GLU A 112 -22.80 12.00 -2.56
C GLU A 112 -22.83 11.10 -3.79
N THR A 113 -23.87 10.26 -3.93
CA THR A 113 -23.95 9.30 -5.04
C THR A 113 -24.49 9.90 -6.34
N TRP A 114 -24.89 11.18 -6.34
CA TRP A 114 -25.33 11.93 -7.54
C TRP A 114 -24.96 13.42 -7.52
N GLU A 115 -24.55 13.97 -6.40
CA GLU A 115 -24.20 15.40 -6.26
C GLU A 115 -22.73 15.53 -5.88
N THR A 116 -21.90 15.96 -6.82
CA THR A 116 -20.47 16.21 -6.54
C THR A 116 -20.28 17.26 -5.44
N ALA A 117 -21.18 18.26 -5.34
CA ALA A 117 -21.14 19.26 -4.29
C ALA A 117 -21.27 18.65 -2.89
N ALA A 118 -22.13 17.64 -2.71
CA ALA A 118 -22.27 16.95 -1.44
C ALA A 118 -20.98 16.23 -1.00
N TYR A 119 -20.23 15.66 -1.96
CA TYR A 119 -18.90 15.12 -1.70
C TYR A 119 -17.91 16.25 -1.30
N ASP A 120 -17.88 17.32 -2.08
CA ASP A 120 -16.93 18.43 -1.87
C ASP A 120 -17.13 19.13 -0.51
N GLU A 121 -18.36 19.21 -0.01
CA GLU A 121 -18.68 19.76 1.31
C GLU A 121 -18.19 18.87 2.46
N ARG A 122 -18.24 17.56 2.30
CA ARG A 122 -17.87 16.61 3.36
C ARG A 122 -16.37 16.32 3.44
N TRP A 123 -15.68 16.29 2.30
CA TRP A 123 -14.30 15.86 2.21
C TRP A 123 -13.38 17.00 1.78
N PRO A 124 -12.62 17.59 2.72
CA PRO A 124 -11.79 18.77 2.42
C PRO A 124 -10.66 18.43 1.45
N LYS A 125 -10.58 19.18 0.36
CA LYS A 125 -9.55 19.03 -0.69
C LYS A 125 -8.15 19.46 -0.24
N ASN A 126 -8.01 20.14 0.90
CA ASN A 126 -6.73 20.63 1.44
C ASN A 126 -6.11 19.71 2.50
N GLN A 127 -6.59 18.46 2.60
CA GLN A 127 -6.02 17.48 3.51
C GLN A 127 -4.59 17.16 3.07
N PHE A 128 -3.63 17.27 4.00
CA PHE A 128 -2.25 16.88 3.73
C PHE A 128 -2.12 15.37 3.85
N ILE A 129 -1.89 14.70 2.72
CA ILE A 129 -1.75 13.25 2.65
C ILE A 129 -0.31 12.92 2.29
N MET A 130 0.37 12.20 3.16
CA MET A 130 1.73 11.71 2.94
C MET A 130 1.78 10.20 3.06
N ASP A 131 2.01 9.56 1.93
CA ASP A 131 2.13 8.10 1.81
C ASP A 131 3.58 7.68 2.04
N VAL A 132 3.86 6.95 3.13
CA VAL A 132 5.23 6.55 3.46
C VAL A 132 5.68 5.24 2.83
N GLN A 133 4.79 4.57 2.08
CA GLN A 133 5.11 3.31 1.43
C GLN A 133 4.56 3.29 0.01
N THR A 134 5.38 3.71 -0.95
CA THR A 134 5.07 3.66 -2.37
C THR A 134 6.23 3.04 -3.15
N HIS A 135 5.92 2.36 -4.23
CA HIS A 135 6.87 1.60 -5.02
C HIS A 135 6.67 1.80 -6.52
N HIS A 136 7.75 1.76 -7.26
CA HIS A 136 7.73 1.44 -8.69
C HIS A 136 8.84 0.43 -8.98
N VAL A 137 8.92 -0.05 -10.20
CA VAL A 137 9.98 -0.97 -10.61
C VAL A 137 10.86 -0.34 -11.67
N ARG A 138 12.10 -0.79 -11.76
CA ARG A 138 12.98 -0.40 -12.87
C ARG A 138 12.54 -1.04 -14.18
N ASP A 139 12.81 -0.37 -15.28
CA ASP A 139 12.52 -0.90 -16.61
C ASP A 139 13.24 -2.23 -16.86
N GLY A 140 12.51 -3.17 -17.46
CA GLY A 140 13.04 -4.47 -17.88
C GLY A 140 13.34 -5.46 -16.76
N ILE A 141 12.92 -5.18 -15.51
CA ILE A 141 13.03 -6.15 -14.42
C ILE A 141 11.99 -7.26 -14.58
N VAL A 142 12.38 -8.47 -14.24
CA VAL A 142 11.48 -9.58 -13.95
C VAL A 142 11.35 -9.63 -12.45
N LEU A 143 10.13 -9.48 -11.92
CA LEU A 143 9.89 -9.46 -10.48
C LEU A 143 10.31 -10.80 -9.86
N PRO A 144 11.16 -10.79 -8.83
CA PRO A 144 11.65 -12.01 -8.20
C PRO A 144 10.60 -12.67 -7.29
N PHE A 145 9.47 -12.01 -7.04
CA PHE A 145 8.38 -12.47 -6.17
C PHE A 145 7.53 -13.57 -6.81
N ARG A 146 8.09 -14.36 -7.68
CA ARG A 146 7.36 -15.47 -8.27
C ARG A 146 6.97 -16.50 -7.22
N ALA A 147 5.99 -16.13 -6.42
CA ALA A 147 5.26 -17.07 -5.61
C ALA A 147 4.49 -18.08 -6.48
N PHE A 148 4.41 -17.82 -7.80
CA PHE A 148 3.44 -18.47 -8.65
C PHE A 148 4.10 -19.24 -9.77
N ASP A 149 4.15 -20.53 -9.60
CA ASP A 149 4.42 -21.45 -10.71
C ASP A 149 3.38 -21.26 -11.84
N PHE A 150 2.16 -20.86 -11.51
CA PHE A 150 1.11 -20.71 -12.52
C PHE A 150 1.39 -19.62 -13.57
N VAL A 151 2.02 -18.52 -13.20
CA VAL A 151 2.40 -17.47 -14.16
C VAL A 151 3.46 -17.98 -15.12
N ARG A 152 4.39 -18.80 -14.61
CA ARG A 152 5.40 -19.50 -15.43
C ARG A 152 4.74 -20.53 -16.34
N ASP A 153 3.80 -21.30 -15.83
CA ASP A 153 3.11 -22.37 -16.55
C ASP A 153 2.21 -21.82 -17.67
N LEU A 154 1.74 -20.58 -17.53
CA LEU A 154 1.04 -19.86 -18.60
C LEU A 154 1.98 -19.32 -19.68
N GLY A 155 3.30 -19.46 -19.52
CA GLY A 155 4.28 -18.87 -20.45
C GLY A 155 4.27 -17.34 -20.48
N VAL A 156 3.66 -16.70 -19.50
CA VAL A 156 3.46 -15.26 -19.44
C VAL A 156 4.51 -14.63 -18.55
N GLN A 157 5.24 -13.67 -19.09
CA GLN A 157 6.12 -12.80 -18.32
C GLN A 157 5.35 -11.52 -17.94
N LEU A 158 4.62 -11.55 -16.84
CA LEU A 158 3.94 -10.37 -16.30
C LEU A 158 4.87 -9.28 -15.80
N SER A 159 5.98 -9.72 -15.29
CA SER A 159 7.03 -8.89 -14.71
C SER A 159 7.57 -7.80 -15.64
N ASN A 160 7.21 -7.81 -16.90
CA ASN A 160 7.45 -6.73 -17.86
C ASN A 160 6.28 -5.76 -17.97
N ASP A 161 5.38 -5.76 -17.01
CA ASP A 161 4.29 -4.79 -17.01
C ASP A 161 4.81 -3.40 -16.62
N LYS A 162 5.61 -2.83 -17.53
CA LYS A 162 6.08 -1.44 -17.48
C LYS A 162 4.92 -0.47 -17.30
N ASP A 163 3.74 -0.88 -17.74
CA ASP A 163 2.57 -0.03 -17.77
C ASP A 163 1.86 -0.05 -16.40
N SER A 164 1.97 -1.16 -15.62
CA SER A 164 1.35 -1.23 -14.29
C SER A 164 2.25 -0.74 -13.16
N TYR A 165 3.53 -1.13 -13.16
CA TYR A 165 4.44 -0.87 -12.04
C TYR A 165 5.60 0.06 -12.37
N GLY A 166 5.74 0.49 -13.63
CA GLY A 166 6.82 1.36 -14.06
C GLY A 166 6.69 2.80 -13.57
N PHE A 167 7.79 3.54 -13.67
CA PHE A 167 7.88 4.92 -13.18
C PHE A 167 6.82 5.87 -13.77
N LYS A 168 6.49 5.74 -15.05
CA LYS A 168 5.45 6.57 -15.69
C LYS A 168 4.09 6.38 -15.02
N ASN A 169 3.72 5.12 -14.76
CA ASN A 169 2.47 4.81 -14.08
C ASN A 169 2.50 5.23 -12.61
N PHE A 170 3.67 5.14 -11.96
CA PHE A 170 3.86 5.66 -10.61
C PHE A 170 3.50 7.14 -10.51
N VAL A 171 4.03 7.98 -11.41
CA VAL A 171 3.71 9.42 -11.41
C VAL A 171 2.20 9.63 -11.64
N LYS A 172 1.61 8.89 -12.56
CA LYS A 172 0.17 8.96 -12.84
C LYS A 172 -0.67 8.59 -11.63
N GLU A 173 -0.46 7.41 -11.06
CA GLU A 173 -1.31 6.88 -9.99
C GLU A 173 -1.13 7.65 -8.67
N ILE A 174 0.11 8.00 -8.32
CA ILE A 174 0.39 8.69 -7.05
C ILE A 174 0.00 10.17 -7.11
N PHE A 175 0.29 10.88 -8.21
CA PHE A 175 0.15 12.33 -8.23
C PHE A 175 -0.99 12.85 -9.10
N LEU A 176 -1.39 12.15 -10.17
CA LEU A 176 -2.45 12.62 -11.05
C LEU A 176 -3.81 12.03 -10.67
N ASP A 177 -3.86 10.75 -10.37
CA ASP A 177 -5.11 10.03 -10.05
C ASP A 177 -5.46 10.00 -8.56
N SER A 178 -4.54 10.39 -7.67
CA SER A 178 -4.82 10.38 -6.23
C SER A 178 -4.64 11.74 -5.54
N ASP A 179 -5.17 11.87 -4.33
CA ASP A 179 -5.04 13.06 -3.49
C ASP A 179 -3.73 13.07 -2.68
N THR A 180 -2.79 12.18 -2.98
CA THR A 180 -1.49 12.14 -2.32
C THR A 180 -0.74 13.43 -2.54
N SER A 181 -0.42 14.12 -1.44
CA SER A 181 0.35 15.37 -1.45
C SER A 181 1.85 15.10 -1.60
N MET A 182 2.35 14.15 -0.81
CA MET A 182 3.74 13.71 -0.80
C MET A 182 3.83 12.20 -0.63
N CYS A 183 4.93 11.61 -1.06
CA CYS A 183 5.20 10.21 -0.78
C CYS A 183 6.66 9.92 -0.44
N VAL A 184 6.91 8.73 0.10
CA VAL A 184 8.22 8.13 0.25
C VAL A 184 8.32 6.96 -0.72
N ILE A 185 9.29 6.99 -1.65
CA ILE A 185 9.62 5.83 -2.45
C ILE A 185 10.35 4.84 -1.55
N SER A 186 9.71 3.72 -1.30
CA SER A 186 10.16 2.67 -0.41
C SER A 186 10.85 1.56 -1.20
N GLY A 187 11.92 1.02 -0.63
CA GLY A 187 12.64 -0.09 -1.25
C GLY A 187 11.86 -1.40 -1.20
N VAL A 188 12.28 -2.34 -2.03
CA VAL A 188 11.80 -3.72 -2.07
C VAL A 188 12.93 -4.67 -1.69
N PRO A 189 12.65 -5.94 -1.31
CA PRO A 189 13.69 -6.90 -0.97
C PRO A 189 14.72 -7.02 -2.10
N GLY A 190 15.99 -6.85 -1.77
CA GLY A 190 17.08 -6.92 -2.75
C GLY A 190 18.29 -6.12 -2.27
N LYS A 191 19.48 -6.49 -2.79
CA LYS A 191 20.64 -5.63 -2.65
C LYS A 191 20.35 -4.29 -3.34
N GLU A 192 20.94 -3.24 -2.80
CA GLU A 192 20.78 -1.87 -3.28
C GLU A 192 21.24 -1.65 -4.72
N GLU A 193 22.02 -2.57 -5.27
CA GLU A 193 22.45 -2.60 -6.68
C GLU A 193 22.58 -4.05 -7.19
N GLY A 194 22.52 -4.22 -8.50
CA GLY A 194 22.70 -5.51 -9.18
C GLY A 194 21.55 -5.87 -10.10
N PRO A 195 21.74 -6.91 -10.92
CA PRO A 195 20.76 -7.30 -11.94
C PRO A 195 19.42 -7.77 -11.34
N ALA A 196 19.43 -8.32 -10.13
CA ALA A 196 18.24 -8.78 -9.42
C ALA A 196 17.55 -7.69 -8.58
N SER A 197 18.12 -6.48 -8.50
CA SER A 197 17.52 -5.40 -7.74
C SER A 197 16.32 -4.81 -8.47
N VAL A 198 15.14 -4.92 -7.87
CA VAL A 198 13.87 -4.44 -8.44
C VAL A 198 13.79 -2.92 -8.40
N LEU A 199 14.18 -2.33 -7.28
CA LEU A 199 14.15 -0.89 -7.04
C LEU A 199 15.41 -0.47 -6.26
N PRO A 200 16.55 -0.29 -6.98
CA PRO A 200 17.81 0.12 -6.36
C PRO A 200 17.72 1.49 -5.66
N THR A 201 18.47 1.70 -4.59
CA THR A 201 18.54 2.99 -3.88
C THR A 201 18.86 4.15 -4.83
N LYS A 202 19.78 3.93 -5.78
CA LYS A 202 20.10 4.89 -6.84
C LYS A 202 18.87 5.32 -7.63
N LEU A 203 18.04 4.36 -8.05
CA LEU A 203 16.84 4.64 -8.85
C LEU A 203 15.79 5.39 -8.02
N MET A 204 15.60 5.01 -6.75
CA MET A 204 14.70 5.75 -5.84
C MET A 204 15.12 7.21 -5.71
N ALA A 205 16.41 7.46 -5.54
CA ALA A 205 16.96 8.82 -5.47
C ALA A 205 16.76 9.60 -6.78
N GLN A 206 17.03 8.98 -7.93
CA GLN A 206 16.84 9.59 -9.24
C GLN A 206 15.36 9.93 -9.50
N SER A 207 14.47 9.03 -9.16
CA SER A 207 13.01 9.23 -9.30
C SER A 207 12.52 10.37 -8.41
N ARG A 208 12.97 10.41 -7.15
CA ARG A 208 12.70 11.52 -6.23
C ARG A 208 13.19 12.86 -6.82
N ASP A 209 14.44 12.91 -7.26
CA ASP A 209 15.03 14.14 -7.76
C ASP A 209 14.33 14.65 -9.00
N TRP A 210 13.99 13.74 -9.92
CA TRP A 210 13.24 14.08 -11.13
C TRP A 210 11.83 14.63 -10.80
N ILE A 211 11.07 13.95 -9.93
CA ILE A 211 9.72 14.39 -9.56
C ILE A 211 9.79 15.76 -8.86
N ASN A 212 10.71 15.93 -7.90
CA ASN A 212 10.83 17.19 -7.16
C ASN A 212 11.28 18.34 -8.08
N GLN A 213 12.17 18.06 -9.02
CA GLN A 213 12.59 19.04 -10.02
C GLN A 213 11.42 19.45 -10.93
N VAL A 214 10.65 18.50 -11.44
CA VAL A 214 9.49 18.78 -12.28
C VAL A 214 8.42 19.54 -11.49
N ALA A 215 8.16 19.14 -10.25
CA ALA A 215 7.18 19.81 -9.41
C ALA A 215 7.61 21.25 -9.07
N GLY A 216 8.92 21.50 -8.90
CA GLY A 216 9.45 22.73 -8.34
C GLY A 216 9.22 22.84 -6.82
N SER A 217 8.89 21.73 -6.19
CA SER A 217 8.66 21.60 -4.75
C SER A 217 9.05 20.19 -4.28
N THR A 218 9.20 19.97 -2.96
CA THR A 218 9.44 18.63 -2.42
C THR A 218 8.13 17.85 -2.36
N ARG A 219 7.97 16.88 -3.24
CA ARG A 219 6.84 15.93 -3.31
C ARG A 219 7.22 14.54 -2.87
N VAL A 220 8.50 14.18 -3.01
CA VAL A 220 8.98 12.81 -2.81
C VAL A 220 10.21 12.81 -1.91
N LEU A 221 10.21 11.86 -0.99
CA LEU A 221 11.38 11.40 -0.26
C LEU A 221 11.75 9.98 -0.75
N ALA A 222 12.96 9.52 -0.46
CA ALA A 222 13.42 8.19 -0.83
C ALA A 222 14.09 7.48 0.34
N GLN A 223 14.02 6.16 0.34
CA GLN A 223 14.69 5.29 1.31
C GLN A 223 15.99 4.69 0.74
N SER A 224 16.77 4.06 1.59
CA SER A 224 17.84 3.14 1.21
C SER A 224 17.47 1.71 1.55
N ASN A 225 17.86 0.78 0.67
CA ASN A 225 17.71 -0.67 0.88
C ASN A 225 18.90 -1.31 1.60
N CYS A 226 19.94 -0.53 1.93
CA CYS A 226 21.13 -1.06 2.59
C CYS A 226 20.73 -1.70 3.94
N ALA A 227 21.03 -2.98 4.12
CA ALA A 227 20.58 -3.76 5.27
C ALA A 227 21.75 -4.51 5.94
N PRO A 228 21.61 -4.86 7.23
CA PRO A 228 22.68 -5.49 8.02
C PRO A 228 23.26 -6.76 7.40
N ASN A 229 22.44 -7.55 6.71
CA ASN A 229 22.82 -8.84 6.13
C ASN A 229 23.28 -8.78 4.66
N HIS A 230 23.51 -7.59 4.11
CA HIS A 230 23.88 -7.44 2.69
C HIS A 230 25.36 -7.66 2.41
N TYR A 231 26.25 -7.54 3.41
CA TYR A 231 27.70 -7.56 3.25
C TYR A 231 28.39 -8.59 4.14
N ALA A 232 29.52 -9.09 3.67
CA ALA A 232 30.29 -10.08 4.41
C ALA A 232 30.99 -9.52 5.65
N THR A 233 31.31 -8.21 5.63
CA THR A 233 31.96 -7.55 6.76
C THR A 233 31.20 -6.28 7.16
N GLN A 234 31.28 -5.95 8.44
CA GLN A 234 30.71 -4.72 8.99
C GLN A 234 31.30 -3.45 8.35
N GLN A 235 32.58 -3.46 8.02
CA GLN A 235 33.23 -2.32 7.37
C GLN A 235 32.62 -2.07 5.98
N GLN A 236 32.46 -3.11 5.17
CA GLN A 236 31.80 -2.98 3.85
C GLN A 236 30.38 -2.41 3.96
N LEU A 237 29.64 -2.85 4.96
CA LEU A 237 28.31 -2.33 5.26
C LEU A 237 28.38 -0.82 5.59
N PHE A 238 29.28 -0.42 6.48
CA PHE A 238 29.42 0.98 6.92
C PHE A 238 29.87 1.90 5.78
N ASP A 239 30.83 1.47 4.97
CA ASP A 239 31.28 2.20 3.78
C ASP A 239 30.11 2.41 2.81
N ARG A 240 29.27 1.38 2.63
CA ARG A 240 28.10 1.50 1.77
C ARG A 240 27.03 2.42 2.35
N MET A 241 26.72 2.31 3.62
CA MET A 241 25.77 3.21 4.31
C MET A 241 26.22 4.67 4.18
N GLU A 242 27.51 4.93 4.37
CA GLU A 242 28.07 6.27 4.24
C GLU A 242 28.02 6.78 2.80
N PHE A 243 28.38 5.95 1.83
CA PHE A 243 28.27 6.26 0.40
C PHE A 243 26.84 6.64 0.02
N GLU A 244 25.86 5.83 0.40
CA GLU A 244 24.44 6.08 0.07
C GLU A 244 23.91 7.34 0.75
N ALA A 245 24.20 7.54 2.01
CA ALA A 245 23.79 8.74 2.74
C ALA A 245 24.33 10.02 2.09
N LYS A 246 25.60 10.03 1.71
CA LYS A 246 26.26 11.19 1.08
C LYS A 246 25.80 11.41 -0.36
N THR A 247 25.69 10.33 -1.14
CA THR A 247 25.41 10.39 -2.58
C THR A 247 23.92 10.53 -2.87
N TYR A 248 23.10 9.71 -2.24
CA TYR A 248 21.67 9.62 -2.55
C TYR A 248 20.80 10.43 -1.59
N LYS A 249 21.33 10.88 -0.45
CA LYS A 249 20.62 11.75 0.52
C LYS A 249 19.23 11.22 0.85
N HIS A 250 19.15 9.93 1.10
CA HIS A 250 17.89 9.27 1.48
C HIS A 250 17.44 9.72 2.88
N SER A 251 16.15 9.59 3.16
CA SER A 251 15.50 10.12 4.38
C SER A 251 15.30 9.06 5.47
N SER A 252 15.39 7.78 5.11
CA SER A 252 15.18 6.65 6.00
C SER A 252 15.76 5.36 5.40
N TRP A 253 15.93 4.36 6.25
CA TRP A 253 16.35 3.02 5.88
C TRP A 253 15.13 2.11 5.72
N LYS A 254 15.11 1.23 4.73
CA LYS A 254 14.09 0.20 4.55
C LYS A 254 14.68 -1.18 4.73
N LEU A 255 14.13 -1.93 5.67
CA LEU A 255 14.67 -3.22 6.11
C LEU A 255 13.65 -4.34 5.94
N TYR A 256 14.15 -5.52 5.55
CA TYR A 256 13.38 -6.75 5.35
C TYR A 256 14.04 -7.90 6.13
N PRO A 257 13.81 -8.02 7.46
CA PRO A 257 14.50 -9.01 8.31
C PRO A 257 14.23 -10.47 7.92
N HIS A 258 13.12 -10.73 7.28
CA HIS A 258 12.63 -12.07 6.90
C HIS A 258 13.11 -12.54 5.52
N THR A 259 13.93 -11.74 4.83
CA THR A 259 14.39 -12.09 3.49
C THR A 259 15.89 -12.40 3.47
N THR A 260 16.26 -13.29 2.55
CA THR A 260 17.61 -13.44 2.04
C THR A 260 17.63 -12.96 0.59
N PRO A 261 17.76 -11.63 0.36
CA PRO A 261 17.57 -11.10 -0.99
C PRO A 261 18.67 -11.57 -1.93
N PRO A 262 18.37 -11.71 -3.24
CA PRO A 262 19.36 -12.09 -4.22
C PRO A 262 20.60 -11.19 -4.15
N GLY A 263 21.78 -11.82 -4.09
CA GLY A 263 23.07 -11.13 -3.99
C GLY A 263 23.48 -10.71 -2.57
N SER A 264 22.66 -10.97 -1.53
CA SER A 264 23.09 -10.86 -0.14
C SER A 264 23.85 -12.09 0.30
N THR A 265 24.67 -11.96 1.35
CA THR A 265 25.45 -13.05 1.92
C THR A 265 24.90 -13.57 3.24
N GLY A 266 23.94 -12.83 3.82
CA GLY A 266 23.43 -13.09 5.16
C GLY A 266 22.13 -13.86 5.20
N GLN A 267 21.86 -14.39 6.38
CA GLN A 267 20.61 -15.07 6.72
C GLN A 267 19.56 -14.03 7.20
N PRO A 268 18.28 -14.42 7.31
CA PRO A 268 17.27 -13.64 8.01
C PRO A 268 17.71 -13.32 9.45
N TRP A 269 17.23 -12.22 9.97
CA TRP A 269 17.71 -11.67 11.25
C TRP A 269 16.59 -11.00 12.04
N TRP A 270 16.89 -10.64 13.28
CA TRP A 270 15.96 -9.97 14.19
C TRP A 270 16.42 -8.55 14.46
N LEU A 271 15.47 -7.62 14.64
CA LEU A 271 15.74 -6.21 14.95
C LEU A 271 16.55 -6.02 16.23
N ASP A 272 16.42 -6.94 17.17
CA ASP A 272 17.09 -6.93 18.47
C ASP A 272 18.40 -7.74 18.49
N ASP A 273 18.94 -8.10 17.33
CA ASP A 273 20.26 -8.74 17.25
C ASP A 273 21.36 -7.71 17.55
N GLU A 274 21.91 -7.81 18.77
CA GLU A 274 22.91 -6.87 19.27
C GLU A 274 24.23 -6.94 18.49
N LYS A 275 24.57 -8.06 17.89
CA LYS A 275 25.85 -8.23 17.16
C LYS A 275 25.75 -7.79 15.72
N LEU A 276 24.66 -8.11 15.05
CA LEU A 276 24.48 -7.80 13.64
C LEU A 276 23.84 -6.42 13.43
N VAL A 277 22.82 -6.07 14.21
CA VAL A 277 21.93 -4.95 13.90
C VAL A 277 22.25 -3.69 14.71
N TYR A 278 22.67 -3.82 15.98
CA TYR A 278 22.97 -2.62 16.77
C TYR A 278 24.15 -1.81 16.21
N PRO A 279 25.23 -2.41 15.67
CA PRO A 279 26.24 -1.62 14.94
C PRO A 279 25.70 -0.87 13.73
N TYR A 280 24.70 -1.44 13.02
CA TYR A 280 23.98 -0.75 11.94
C TYR A 280 23.23 0.47 12.47
N TYR A 281 22.54 0.35 13.60
CA TYR A 281 21.86 1.47 14.24
C TYR A 281 22.83 2.58 14.67
N ASP A 282 24.01 2.22 15.18
CA ASP A 282 25.04 3.17 15.54
C ASP A 282 25.57 3.91 14.32
N GLN A 283 25.75 3.23 13.20
CA GLN A 283 26.14 3.87 11.95
C GLN A 283 25.04 4.77 11.40
N ALA A 284 23.78 4.37 11.47
CA ALA A 284 22.63 5.20 11.09
C ALA A 284 22.57 6.50 11.92
N ARG A 285 22.85 6.43 13.24
CA ARG A 285 22.98 7.60 14.12
C ARG A 285 24.08 8.54 13.69
N LYS A 286 25.29 8.01 13.41
CA LYS A 286 26.45 8.79 12.94
C LYS A 286 26.16 9.53 11.64
N LEU A 287 25.37 8.90 10.76
CA LEU A 287 24.93 9.49 9.48
C LEU A 287 23.74 10.45 9.64
N GLY A 288 23.15 10.56 10.82
CA GLY A 288 22.01 11.43 11.10
C GLY A 288 20.67 10.95 10.55
N ILE A 289 20.58 9.73 10.03
CA ILE A 289 19.37 9.15 9.42
C ILE A 289 18.77 8.15 10.41
N LYS A 290 17.83 8.64 11.23
CA LYS A 290 17.31 7.93 12.41
C LYS A 290 15.97 7.22 12.20
N VAL A 291 15.39 7.27 11.01
CA VAL A 291 14.13 6.59 10.69
C VAL A 291 14.44 5.23 10.09
N ILE A 292 13.95 4.18 10.76
CA ILE A 292 14.13 2.78 10.38
C ILE A 292 12.75 2.22 10.03
N SER A 293 12.47 2.05 8.76
CA SER A 293 11.24 1.44 8.25
C SER A 293 11.46 -0.07 8.09
N VAL A 294 10.59 -0.88 8.67
CA VAL A 294 10.79 -2.32 8.75
C VAL A 294 9.55 -3.05 8.29
N HIS A 295 9.71 -3.96 7.34
CA HIS A 295 8.65 -4.86 6.93
C HIS A 295 8.42 -5.91 8.03
N LYS A 296 7.24 -5.89 8.64
CA LYS A 296 6.75 -6.86 9.63
C LYS A 296 5.29 -7.18 9.30
N GLY A 297 4.95 -8.44 9.23
CA GLY A 297 3.67 -8.89 8.69
C GLY A 297 3.82 -9.35 7.23
N PHE A 298 2.73 -9.63 6.57
CA PHE A 298 2.65 -10.09 5.18
C PHE A 298 3.80 -11.02 4.77
N PRO A 299 3.93 -12.20 5.42
CA PRO A 299 4.97 -13.14 5.05
C PRO A 299 4.69 -13.66 3.64
N ALA A 300 5.49 -13.26 2.66
CA ALA A 300 5.36 -13.74 1.29
C ALA A 300 5.90 -15.16 1.15
N THR A 301 5.38 -15.90 0.18
CA THR A 301 5.83 -17.26 -0.14
C THR A 301 7.34 -17.30 -0.39
N GLY A 302 8.04 -18.25 0.21
CA GLY A 302 9.49 -18.40 0.08
C GLY A 302 10.32 -17.50 0.99
N GLN A 303 9.68 -16.72 1.86
CA GLN A 303 10.33 -15.93 2.91
C GLN A 303 10.34 -16.67 4.25
N HIS A 304 11.18 -16.20 5.18
CA HIS A 304 11.25 -16.75 6.53
C HIS A 304 10.18 -16.15 7.42
N GLU A 305 8.98 -16.71 7.39
CA GLU A 305 7.79 -16.21 8.08
C GLU A 305 8.04 -15.78 9.53
N ALA A 306 8.79 -16.57 10.29
CA ALA A 306 9.08 -16.25 11.68
C ALA A 306 9.68 -14.86 11.88
N HIS A 307 10.54 -14.39 10.96
CA HIS A 307 11.19 -13.08 11.04
C HIS A 307 10.27 -11.91 10.63
N SER A 308 9.08 -12.20 10.08
CA SER A 308 8.03 -11.20 9.89
C SER A 308 7.22 -10.92 11.16
N HIS A 309 7.34 -11.77 12.19
CA HIS A 309 6.68 -11.59 13.49
C HIS A 309 7.27 -10.38 14.25
N PRO A 310 6.45 -9.57 14.98
CA PRO A 310 6.90 -8.34 15.62
C PRO A 310 7.62 -8.54 16.98
N ARG A 311 7.92 -9.75 17.41
CA ARG A 311 8.47 -10.05 18.76
C ARG A 311 9.76 -9.30 19.13
N ASP A 312 10.53 -8.90 18.13
CA ASP A 312 11.81 -8.21 18.25
C ASP A 312 11.68 -6.68 18.32
N VAL A 313 10.51 -6.13 17.94
CA VAL A 313 10.27 -4.68 17.91
C VAL A 313 10.36 -4.07 19.32
N LYS A 314 9.81 -4.76 20.31
CA LYS A 314 9.81 -4.28 21.69
C LYS A 314 11.24 -4.03 22.20
N LYS A 315 12.09 -5.06 22.17
CA LYS A 315 13.46 -4.94 22.67
C LYS A 315 14.25 -3.93 21.84
N ALA A 316 14.20 -4.03 20.50
CA ALA A 316 14.91 -3.11 19.63
C ALA A 316 14.56 -1.64 19.89
N SER A 317 13.28 -1.33 20.07
CA SER A 317 12.81 0.05 20.30
C SER A 317 13.17 0.58 21.69
N LEU A 318 13.09 -0.26 22.73
CA LEU A 318 13.44 0.13 24.10
C LEU A 318 14.95 0.35 24.28
N ASP A 319 15.78 -0.46 23.62
CA ASP A 319 17.23 -0.34 23.66
C ASP A 319 17.73 0.84 22.79
N ASN A 320 16.92 1.29 21.83
CA ASN A 320 17.26 2.34 20.88
C ASN A 320 16.22 3.48 20.86
N PRO A 321 15.98 4.18 21.99
CA PRO A 321 14.87 5.13 22.13
C PRO A 321 15.00 6.40 21.28
N ASP A 322 16.19 6.69 20.75
CA ASP A 322 16.48 7.85 19.90
C ASP A 322 16.29 7.57 18.40
N LEU A 323 16.07 6.31 18.00
CA LEU A 323 15.68 5.90 16.66
C LEU A 323 14.16 5.86 16.55
N THR A 324 13.65 6.11 15.36
CA THR A 324 12.21 5.97 15.05
C THR A 324 12.00 4.71 14.23
N PHE A 325 11.19 3.79 14.73
CA PHE A 325 10.82 2.55 14.05
C PHE A 325 9.44 2.69 13.41
N VAL A 326 9.36 2.55 12.10
CA VAL A 326 8.10 2.52 11.35
C VAL A 326 7.85 1.07 10.94
N ILE A 327 6.89 0.43 11.58
CA ILE A 327 6.57 -0.98 11.40
C ILE A 327 5.55 -1.11 10.27
N TYR A 328 6.05 -1.42 9.09
CA TYR A 328 5.24 -1.55 7.88
C TYR A 328 4.27 -2.72 8.02
N HIS A 329 3.05 -2.48 7.54
CA HIS A 329 1.90 -3.38 7.61
C HIS A 329 1.37 -3.63 9.04
N SER A 330 1.85 -2.89 10.05
CA SER A 330 1.42 -3.06 11.45
C SER A 330 1.48 -4.51 11.95
N ALA A 331 2.47 -5.25 11.49
CA ALA A 331 2.63 -6.68 11.77
C ALA A 331 1.39 -7.53 11.38
N PHE A 332 0.63 -7.12 10.38
CA PHE A 332 -0.56 -7.84 9.94
C PHE A 332 -0.19 -9.18 9.29
N LYS A 333 -0.63 -10.29 9.88
CA LYS A 333 -0.49 -11.60 9.25
C LYS A 333 -1.63 -11.83 8.27
N SER A 334 -1.34 -11.79 6.99
CA SER A 334 -2.30 -12.17 5.95
C SER A 334 -2.20 -13.66 5.66
N ASN A 335 -3.34 -14.35 5.61
CA ASN A 335 -3.38 -15.74 5.15
C ASN A 335 -3.32 -15.86 3.63
N LEU A 336 -3.29 -14.76 2.90
CA LEU A 336 -3.17 -14.76 1.42
C LEU A 336 -1.86 -15.36 0.94
N THR A 337 -0.79 -15.21 1.72
CA THR A 337 0.57 -15.49 1.27
C THR A 337 1.13 -16.83 1.73
N THR A 338 0.42 -17.57 2.58
CA THR A 338 1.01 -18.69 3.33
C THR A 338 0.81 -20.06 2.73
N THR A 339 -0.14 -20.30 1.83
CA THR A 339 -0.43 -21.70 1.42
C THR A 339 -1.03 -21.85 0.02
N GLY A 340 -0.24 -21.68 -1.05
CA GLY A 340 -0.59 -22.18 -2.39
C GLY A 340 -2.01 -21.85 -2.91
N ALA A 341 -2.49 -22.59 -3.88
CA ALA A 341 -3.69 -22.33 -4.68
C ALA A 341 -5.05 -22.27 -3.91
N HIS A 342 -5.06 -22.54 -2.62
CA HIS A 342 -6.30 -22.65 -1.82
C HIS A 342 -6.40 -21.62 -0.70
N THR A 343 -5.67 -20.53 -0.79
CA THR A 343 -5.62 -19.49 0.23
C THR A 343 -6.98 -18.86 0.47
N LYS A 344 -7.43 -18.83 1.72
CA LYS A 344 -8.60 -18.09 2.14
C LYS A 344 -8.17 -16.76 2.74
N LEU A 345 -8.88 -15.70 2.40
CA LEU A 345 -8.60 -14.33 2.88
C LEU A 345 -8.82 -14.16 4.39
N ASN A 346 -9.51 -15.09 5.01
CA ASN A 346 -9.96 -14.97 6.39
C ASN A 346 -8.79 -15.13 7.37
N SER A 347 -8.31 -14.00 7.88
CA SER A 347 -7.61 -14.04 9.17
C SER A 347 -8.61 -14.42 10.24
N PRO A 348 -8.44 -15.52 10.97
CA PRO A 348 -9.34 -15.88 12.04
C PRO A 348 -9.34 -14.76 13.08
N ILE A 349 -10.54 -14.28 13.43
CA ILE A 349 -10.74 -13.28 14.48
C ILE A 349 -11.32 -14.01 15.68
N GLY A 350 -10.67 -13.90 16.83
CA GLY A 350 -11.16 -14.43 18.08
C GLY A 350 -12.46 -13.75 18.55
N ALA A 351 -13.18 -14.37 19.45
CA ALA A 351 -14.40 -13.80 20.02
C ALA A 351 -14.14 -12.48 20.79
N ASP A 352 -12.92 -12.27 21.22
CA ASP A 352 -12.39 -11.05 21.86
C ASP A 352 -11.86 -10.02 20.84
N GLY A 353 -11.94 -10.29 19.54
CA GLY A 353 -11.42 -9.46 18.48
C GLY A 353 -9.94 -9.66 18.17
N ALA A 354 -9.26 -10.58 18.85
CA ALA A 354 -7.84 -10.86 18.63
C ALA A 354 -7.60 -11.52 17.28
N PHE A 355 -6.51 -11.16 16.61
CA PHE A 355 -6.01 -11.81 15.39
C PHE A 355 -4.47 -11.82 15.40
N GLU A 356 -3.91 -12.75 14.63
CA GLU A 356 -2.48 -13.06 14.70
C GLU A 356 -1.58 -11.84 14.47
N TRP A 357 -0.52 -11.77 15.25
CA TRP A 357 0.62 -10.85 15.22
C TRP A 357 0.29 -9.39 15.55
N THR A 358 -0.70 -8.78 14.90
CA THR A 358 -1.07 -7.38 15.22
C THR A 358 -1.55 -7.25 16.66
N THR A 359 -2.34 -8.23 17.15
CA THR A 359 -2.77 -8.22 18.57
C THR A 359 -1.58 -8.35 19.52
N ASP A 360 -0.58 -9.18 19.18
CA ASP A 360 0.65 -9.32 19.98
C ASP A 360 1.46 -8.03 19.96
N PHE A 361 1.59 -7.40 18.81
CA PHE A 361 2.25 -6.09 18.65
C PHE A 361 1.56 -5.00 19.50
N CYS A 362 0.25 -4.95 19.48
CA CYS A 362 -0.55 -4.03 20.32
C CYS A 362 -0.40 -4.34 21.81
N ARG A 363 -0.35 -5.62 22.19
CA ARG A 363 -0.13 -6.07 23.57
C ARG A 363 1.24 -5.64 24.08
N ASP A 364 2.29 -5.85 23.29
CA ASP A 364 3.65 -5.42 23.63
C ASP A 364 3.72 -3.91 23.86
N ARG A 365 3.07 -3.10 23.03
CA ARG A 365 3.02 -1.65 23.21
C ARG A 365 2.29 -1.24 24.50
N LYS A 366 1.13 -1.86 24.79
CA LYS A 366 0.36 -1.58 26.02
C LYS A 366 1.14 -1.92 27.29
N GLN A 367 1.85 -3.05 27.29
CA GLN A 367 2.68 -3.50 28.42
C GLN A 367 3.95 -2.67 28.57
N ASN A 368 4.39 -1.98 27.51
CA ASN A 368 5.62 -1.19 27.49
C ASN A 368 5.37 0.25 27.03
N PRO A 369 4.82 1.13 27.89
CA PRO A 369 4.50 2.52 27.53
C PRO A 369 5.70 3.34 27.03
N LYS A 370 6.93 2.90 27.35
CA LYS A 370 8.18 3.54 26.87
C LYS A 370 8.48 3.33 25.38
N MET A 371 7.76 2.46 24.69
CA MET A 371 7.88 2.30 23.22
C MET A 371 7.31 3.50 22.44
N THR A 372 7.70 4.72 22.77
CA THR A 372 7.17 5.96 22.20
C THR A 372 7.75 6.31 20.82
N ASN A 373 8.76 5.56 20.39
CA ASN A 373 9.48 5.74 19.14
C ASN A 373 9.04 4.73 18.05
N VAL A 374 7.92 4.02 18.27
CA VAL A 374 7.37 3.03 17.33
C VAL A 374 6.10 3.55 16.70
N TYR A 375 6.02 3.47 15.39
CA TYR A 375 4.87 3.83 14.58
C TYR A 375 4.34 2.60 13.84
N ALA A 376 3.02 2.40 13.89
CA ALA A 376 2.32 1.34 13.16
C ALA A 376 1.89 1.86 11.78
N GLU A 377 2.51 1.38 10.71
CA GLU A 377 2.17 1.76 9.34
C GLU A 377 1.12 0.79 8.78
N ILE A 378 0.11 1.28 8.05
CA ILE A 378 -1.07 0.51 7.66
C ILE A 378 -1.15 0.16 6.17
N GLY A 379 -0.07 0.30 5.43
CA GLY A 379 0.03 -0.09 4.01
C GLY A 379 -0.31 -1.56 3.79
N SER A 380 -0.96 -1.88 2.70
CA SER A 380 -1.57 -3.18 2.38
C SER A 380 -2.61 -3.64 3.39
N SER A 381 -2.30 -3.59 4.70
CA SER A 381 -3.14 -4.16 5.77
C SER A 381 -4.52 -3.52 5.84
N PHE A 382 -4.59 -2.17 5.85
CA PHE A 382 -5.87 -1.48 5.87
C PHE A 382 -6.63 -1.66 4.55
N GLY A 383 -6.00 -1.41 3.41
CA GLY A 383 -6.66 -1.48 2.10
C GLY A 383 -7.26 -2.86 1.84
N LEU A 384 -6.48 -3.91 2.10
CA LEU A 384 -6.93 -5.29 1.94
C LEU A 384 -8.09 -5.62 2.89
N ALA A 385 -7.93 -5.32 4.19
CA ALA A 385 -8.97 -5.60 5.17
C ALA A 385 -10.25 -4.80 4.89
N ALA A 386 -10.15 -3.51 4.55
CA ALA A 386 -11.31 -2.66 4.31
C ALA A 386 -12.17 -3.11 3.13
N THR A 387 -11.56 -3.69 2.09
CA THR A 387 -12.29 -4.15 0.89
C THR A 387 -12.75 -5.60 0.97
N MET A 388 -12.03 -6.42 1.71
CA MET A 388 -12.28 -7.86 1.78
C MET A 388 -13.08 -8.27 3.01
N GLN A 389 -12.81 -7.65 4.14
CA GLN A 389 -13.39 -7.96 5.44
C GLN A 389 -13.41 -6.70 6.32
N PRO A 390 -14.33 -5.73 6.12
CA PRO A 390 -14.33 -4.45 6.84
C PRO A 390 -14.33 -4.58 8.37
N ALA A 391 -14.90 -5.65 8.91
CA ALA A 391 -14.84 -5.95 10.35
C ALA A 391 -13.38 -6.17 10.82
N LEU A 392 -12.52 -6.81 10.01
CA LEU A 392 -11.10 -6.97 10.32
C LEU A 392 -10.37 -5.62 10.29
N ALA A 393 -10.70 -4.73 9.35
CA ALA A 393 -10.17 -3.37 9.35
C ALA A 393 -10.57 -2.58 10.61
N ALA A 394 -11.80 -2.79 11.11
CA ALA A 394 -12.23 -2.18 12.38
C ALA A 394 -11.45 -2.74 13.59
N HIS A 395 -11.18 -4.05 13.64
CA HIS A 395 -10.31 -4.64 14.65
C HIS A 395 -8.87 -4.14 14.55
N LEU A 396 -8.31 -4.04 13.34
CA LEU A 396 -6.99 -3.50 13.09
C LEU A 396 -6.86 -2.08 13.66
N LEU A 397 -7.70 -1.17 13.17
CA LEU A 397 -7.63 0.25 13.57
C LEU A 397 -8.03 0.47 15.03
N GLY A 398 -9.00 -0.30 15.54
CA GLY A 398 -9.42 -0.26 16.93
C GLY A 398 -8.30 -0.62 17.89
N GLN A 399 -7.62 -1.74 17.64
CA GLN A 399 -6.49 -2.20 18.47
C GLN A 399 -5.28 -1.28 18.34
N LEU A 400 -4.93 -0.86 17.12
CA LEU A 400 -3.81 0.07 16.93
C LEU A 400 -4.06 1.40 17.64
N LYS A 401 -5.26 1.97 17.50
CA LYS A 401 -5.59 3.23 18.17
C LYS A 401 -5.58 3.10 19.70
N ASP A 402 -6.06 1.99 20.22
CA ASP A 402 -6.08 1.73 21.65
C ASP A 402 -4.66 1.51 22.25
N ALA A 403 -3.76 0.89 21.49
CA ALA A 403 -2.41 0.59 21.95
C ALA A 403 -1.43 1.74 21.70
N PHE A 404 -1.46 2.33 20.53
CA PHE A 404 -0.46 3.30 20.06
C PHE A 404 -0.98 4.75 20.11
N GLY A 405 -2.31 4.96 20.15
CA GLY A 405 -2.89 6.26 19.87
C GLY A 405 -2.90 6.57 18.36
N ALA A 406 -3.82 7.42 17.91
CA ALA A 406 -3.88 7.81 16.51
C ALA A 406 -2.61 8.58 16.04
N ASP A 407 -1.87 9.17 16.96
CA ASP A 407 -0.63 9.91 16.73
C ASP A 407 0.59 9.02 16.44
N HIS A 408 0.49 7.70 16.60
CA HIS A 408 1.52 6.72 16.26
C HIS A 408 1.06 5.71 15.18
N ILE A 409 -0.05 5.98 14.51
CA ILE A 409 -0.46 5.25 13.29
C ILE A 409 -0.06 6.10 12.09
N ILE A 410 0.55 5.50 11.07
CA ILE A 410 1.07 6.23 9.91
C ILE A 410 0.51 5.66 8.61
N TRP A 411 0.22 6.54 7.66
CA TRP A 411 -0.36 6.19 6.38
C TRP A 411 0.67 5.66 5.40
N GLY A 412 0.39 4.52 4.82
CA GLY A 412 0.99 3.99 3.63
C GLY A 412 -0.04 3.24 2.81
N THR A 413 0.16 3.11 1.52
CA THR A 413 -0.74 2.37 0.64
C THR A 413 -0.12 1.13 0.05
N ASP A 414 1.21 1.06 0.03
CA ASP A 414 1.96 0.04 -0.67
C ASP A 414 1.69 0.03 -2.20
N SER A 415 1.25 1.19 -2.73
CA SER A 415 1.08 1.37 -4.16
C SER A 415 2.46 1.46 -4.86
N LEU A 416 2.64 0.88 -6.03
CA LEU A 416 1.62 0.41 -6.99
C LEU A 416 1.19 -1.07 -6.84
N TRP A 417 1.70 -1.83 -5.88
CA TRP A 417 1.35 -3.25 -5.74
C TRP A 417 -0.16 -3.47 -5.59
N TRP A 418 -0.87 -2.48 -5.05
CA TRP A 418 -2.32 -2.47 -4.86
C TRP A 418 -3.04 -1.45 -5.77
N GLY A 419 -2.40 -1.07 -6.89
CA GLY A 419 -2.91 -0.08 -7.82
C GLY A 419 -2.85 1.35 -7.28
N SER A 420 -3.86 2.17 -7.61
CA SER A 420 -3.92 3.58 -7.19
C SER A 420 -4.16 3.73 -5.69
N PRO A 421 -3.50 4.71 -5.04
CA PRO A 421 -3.79 5.06 -3.66
C PRO A 421 -5.20 5.62 -3.45
N GLN A 422 -5.86 6.19 -4.47
CA GLN A 422 -7.09 6.97 -4.28
C GLN A 422 -8.22 6.18 -3.63
N TRP A 423 -8.46 4.94 -4.04
CA TRP A 423 -9.52 4.15 -3.42
C TRP A 423 -9.23 3.83 -1.95
N GLN A 424 -7.96 3.66 -1.57
CA GLN A 424 -7.56 3.45 -0.18
C GLN A 424 -7.76 4.74 0.64
N ILE A 425 -7.40 5.90 0.08
CA ILE A 425 -7.63 7.21 0.70
C ILE A 425 -9.13 7.42 0.94
N GLU A 426 -9.97 7.16 -0.06
CA GLU A 426 -11.41 7.29 0.06
C GLU A 426 -11.99 6.31 1.09
N ALA A 427 -11.51 5.07 1.08
CA ALA A 427 -11.90 4.09 2.08
C ALA A 427 -11.55 4.58 3.50
N PHE A 428 -10.32 5.07 3.72
CA PHE A 428 -9.88 5.51 5.05
C PHE A 428 -10.60 6.78 5.51
N ARG A 429 -10.83 7.75 4.62
CA ARG A 429 -11.62 8.96 4.93
C ARG A 429 -12.99 8.61 5.46
N ARG A 430 -13.66 7.64 4.85
CA ARG A 430 -15.02 7.19 5.17
C ARG A 430 -15.07 6.20 6.30
N PHE A 431 -13.99 5.44 6.53
CA PHE A 431 -14.00 4.33 7.46
C PHE A 431 -14.37 4.76 8.88
N GLN A 432 -15.24 3.98 9.50
CA GLN A 432 -15.63 4.14 10.89
C GLN A 432 -15.71 2.77 11.57
N ILE A 433 -15.44 2.74 12.86
CA ILE A 433 -15.64 1.56 13.67
C ILE A 433 -17.10 1.58 14.14
N PRO A 434 -17.95 0.61 13.79
CA PRO A 434 -19.35 0.59 14.18
C PRO A 434 -19.54 0.65 15.70
N GLU A 435 -20.58 1.34 16.17
CA GLU A 435 -20.84 1.50 17.61
C GLU A 435 -20.95 0.17 18.37
N GLU A 436 -21.52 -0.85 17.74
CA GLU A 436 -21.61 -2.19 18.34
C GLU A 436 -20.24 -2.78 18.62
N MET A 437 -19.26 -2.56 17.71
CA MET A 437 -17.87 -2.99 17.91
C MET A 437 -17.17 -2.12 18.95
N GLN A 438 -17.44 -0.81 18.97
CA GLN A 438 -16.94 0.08 20.02
C GLN A 438 -17.39 -0.38 21.41
N LYS A 439 -18.68 -0.71 21.57
CA LYS A 439 -19.25 -1.18 22.84
C LYS A 439 -18.74 -2.57 23.22
N LYS A 440 -18.66 -3.49 22.26
CA LYS A 440 -18.26 -4.88 22.52
C LYS A 440 -16.78 -5.04 22.86
N PHE A 441 -15.90 -4.31 22.14
CA PHE A 441 -14.44 -4.47 22.25
C PHE A 441 -13.74 -3.29 22.93
N GLY A 442 -14.47 -2.25 23.32
CA GLY A 442 -13.92 -1.05 23.97
C GLY A 442 -13.19 -0.12 23.01
N TYR A 443 -13.39 -0.25 21.70
CA TYR A 443 -12.71 0.59 20.73
C TYR A 443 -13.23 2.03 20.75
N LYS A 444 -12.31 2.98 20.54
CA LYS A 444 -12.65 4.40 20.40
C LYS A 444 -12.98 4.71 18.93
N PRO A 445 -13.97 5.59 18.65
CA PRO A 445 -14.29 6.01 17.29
C PRO A 445 -13.09 6.72 16.64
N LEU A 446 -13.01 6.65 15.31
CA LEU A 446 -12.05 7.40 14.52
C LEU A 446 -12.60 8.82 14.29
N THR A 447 -11.98 9.81 14.90
CA THR A 447 -12.35 11.22 14.71
C THR A 447 -11.74 11.79 13.42
N PRO A 448 -12.26 12.92 12.88
CA PRO A 448 -11.61 13.62 11.77
C PRO A 448 -10.16 13.99 12.08
N ARG A 449 -9.85 14.38 13.32
CA ARG A 449 -8.49 14.68 13.75
C ARG A 449 -7.59 13.45 13.70
N ASP A 450 -8.08 12.28 14.10
CA ASP A 450 -7.32 11.02 13.99
C ASP A 450 -6.98 10.72 12.54
N LYS A 451 -7.94 10.92 11.64
CA LYS A 451 -7.74 10.69 10.19
C LYS A 451 -6.69 11.64 9.61
N ASP A 452 -6.68 12.91 10.01
CA ASP A 452 -5.64 13.87 9.60
C ASP A 452 -4.25 13.46 10.13
N LEU A 453 -4.18 13.01 11.39
CA LEU A 453 -2.94 12.53 11.97
C LEU A 453 -2.40 11.34 11.16
N VAL A 454 -3.22 10.35 10.93
CA VAL A 454 -2.82 9.13 10.22
C VAL A 454 -2.45 9.43 8.77
N LEU A 455 -3.30 10.15 8.02
CA LEU A 455 -3.12 10.39 6.59
C LEU A 455 -1.85 11.19 6.25
N GLY A 456 -1.34 12.04 7.18
CA GLY A 456 -0.14 12.80 6.81
C GLY A 456 0.59 13.49 7.95
N LEU A 457 -0.08 13.95 9.01
CA LEU A 457 0.58 14.77 10.03
C LEU A 457 1.61 13.98 10.85
N ASN A 458 1.38 12.68 11.08
CA ASN A 458 2.34 11.81 11.74
C ASN A 458 3.57 11.56 10.87
N ALA A 459 3.37 11.30 9.58
CA ALA A 459 4.46 11.18 8.61
C ALA A 459 5.30 12.46 8.55
N ALA A 460 4.64 13.62 8.47
CA ALA A 460 5.33 14.92 8.48
C ALA A 460 6.19 15.09 9.75
N ARG A 461 5.68 14.68 10.91
CA ARG A 461 6.44 14.74 12.18
C ARG A 461 7.66 13.82 12.15
N VAL A 462 7.50 12.57 11.68
CA VAL A 462 8.58 11.59 11.59
C VAL A 462 9.69 12.07 10.64
N TYR A 463 9.31 12.64 9.50
CA TYR A 463 10.25 13.14 8.49
C TYR A 463 10.62 14.63 8.68
N LYS A 464 10.18 15.26 9.79
CA LYS A 464 10.50 16.64 10.18
C LYS A 464 10.14 17.68 9.09
N LEU A 465 8.95 17.53 8.49
CA LEU A 465 8.45 18.42 7.47
C LEU A 465 7.57 19.53 8.07
N ASP A 466 7.71 20.74 7.57
CA ASP A 466 6.78 21.84 7.87
C ASP A 466 5.50 21.68 7.03
N VAL A 467 4.44 21.20 7.66
CA VAL A 467 3.14 20.98 6.99
C VAL A 467 2.55 22.29 6.48
N LYS A 468 2.76 23.42 7.18
CA LYS A 468 2.25 24.72 6.74
C LYS A 468 2.94 25.17 5.45
N GLU A 469 4.25 25.02 5.41
CA GLU A 469 5.03 25.29 4.18
C GLU A 469 4.55 24.39 3.03
N LYS A 470 4.38 23.09 3.27
CA LYS A 470 3.95 22.13 2.24
C LYS A 470 2.53 22.41 1.73
N ARG A 471 1.59 22.75 2.62
CA ARG A 471 0.22 23.15 2.24
C ARG A 471 0.17 24.41 1.37
N ASN A 472 1.16 25.29 1.49
CA ASN A 472 1.26 26.48 0.65
C ASN A 472 1.96 26.18 -0.70
N ALA A 473 3.06 25.44 -0.67
CA ALA A 473 3.90 25.19 -1.84
C ALA A 473 3.23 24.21 -2.84
N ILE A 474 2.69 23.12 -2.35
CA ILE A 474 2.16 22.00 -3.16
C ILE A 474 1.02 22.42 -4.09
N PRO A 475 -0.05 23.14 -3.67
CA PRO A 475 -1.12 23.54 -4.58
C PRO A 475 -0.67 24.48 -5.71
N ALA A 476 0.41 25.20 -5.51
CA ALA A 476 0.95 26.18 -6.46
C ALA A 476 2.01 25.60 -7.40
N ASP A 477 2.49 24.40 -7.16
CA ASP A 477 3.58 23.79 -7.91
C ASP A 477 3.18 23.29 -9.31
N TYR A 478 4.18 22.89 -10.10
CA TYR A 478 3.94 22.47 -11.48
C TYR A 478 3.21 21.13 -11.56
N MET A 479 3.45 20.19 -10.63
CA MET A 479 2.76 18.91 -10.60
C MET A 479 1.25 19.08 -10.36
N SER A 480 0.84 20.02 -9.52
CA SER A 480 -0.58 20.34 -9.30
C SER A 480 -1.23 20.94 -10.54
N ARG A 481 -0.50 21.73 -11.33
CA ARG A 481 -0.97 22.24 -12.62
C ARG A 481 -1.12 21.13 -13.67
N ILE A 482 -0.15 20.21 -13.74
CA ILE A 482 -0.25 19.00 -14.59
C ILE A 482 -1.49 18.18 -14.19
N LYS A 483 -1.71 17.97 -12.90
CA LYS A 483 -2.89 17.25 -12.39
C LYS A 483 -4.20 17.91 -12.81
N ALA A 484 -4.29 19.24 -12.72
CA ALA A 484 -5.48 19.97 -13.15
C ALA A 484 -5.74 19.75 -14.67
N ALA A 485 -4.73 19.96 -15.52
CA ALA A 485 -4.85 19.74 -16.96
C ALA A 485 -5.17 18.27 -17.31
N TYR A 486 -4.59 17.32 -16.61
CA TYR A 486 -4.90 15.90 -16.78
C TYR A 486 -6.37 15.58 -16.47
N LYS A 487 -6.92 16.17 -15.43
CA LYS A 487 -8.34 15.99 -15.05
C LYS A 487 -9.31 16.66 -16.04
N GLU A 488 -8.92 17.77 -16.67
CA GLU A 488 -9.72 18.44 -17.72
C GLU A 488 -9.89 17.57 -18.98
N THR A 489 -8.98 16.63 -19.22
CA THR A 489 -9.05 15.67 -20.34
C THR A 489 -9.67 14.31 -19.95
N ASP A 490 -10.49 14.27 -18.91
CA ASP A 490 -11.09 13.06 -18.34
C ASP A 490 -10.08 12.04 -17.77
N GLY A 491 -8.78 12.31 -17.83
CA GLY A 491 -7.73 11.45 -17.33
C GLY A 491 -7.72 10.04 -17.95
N GLN A 492 -6.99 9.14 -17.33
CA GLN A 492 -7.02 7.72 -17.64
C GLN A 492 -7.60 6.95 -16.47
N ARG A 493 -8.21 5.79 -16.73
CA ARG A 493 -8.74 4.95 -15.67
C ARG A 493 -7.60 4.47 -14.77
N SER A 494 -7.76 4.70 -13.48
CA SER A 494 -6.90 4.15 -12.45
C SER A 494 -7.14 2.65 -12.27
N ASN A 495 -6.13 1.91 -11.82
CA ASN A 495 -6.20 0.46 -11.53
C ASN A 495 -6.64 -0.44 -12.70
N ALA A 496 -6.56 0.04 -13.96
CA ALA A 496 -7.10 -0.69 -15.10
C ALA A 496 -6.23 -1.88 -15.53
N PHE A 497 -4.94 -1.89 -15.18
CA PHE A 497 -3.96 -2.75 -15.84
C PHE A 497 -3.10 -3.59 -14.88
N TYR A 498 -3.39 -3.57 -13.57
CA TYR A 498 -2.55 -4.34 -12.65
C TYR A 498 -3.23 -5.61 -12.16
N GLY A 499 -2.40 -6.61 -11.92
CA GLY A 499 -2.69 -7.76 -11.11
C GLY A 499 -3.58 -8.83 -11.75
N TRP A 500 -3.72 -9.89 -10.98
CA TRP A 500 -4.42 -11.11 -11.34
C TRP A 500 -5.59 -11.38 -10.42
N VAL A 501 -6.59 -12.01 -10.98
CA VAL A 501 -7.79 -12.42 -10.25
C VAL A 501 -8.15 -13.85 -10.62
N ARG A 502 -8.94 -14.50 -9.78
CA ARG A 502 -9.47 -15.81 -10.10
C ARG A 502 -10.60 -15.69 -11.13
N ASN A 503 -10.56 -16.56 -12.13
CA ASN A 503 -11.59 -16.70 -13.16
C ASN A 503 -12.70 -17.59 -12.61
N GLY A 504 -13.90 -17.07 -12.44
CA GLY A 504 -15.08 -17.83 -11.94
C GLY A 504 -15.35 -17.64 -10.47
#